data_fb3ed23e668fc1be0598046144dbbd0b
#
_entry.id   fb3ed23e668fc1be0598046144dbbd0b
#
_cell.length_a   1.000
_cell.length_b   1.000
_cell.length_c   1.000
_cell.angle_alpha   90.00
_cell.angle_beta   90.00
_cell.angle_gamma   90.00
#
_symmetry.space_group_name_H-M   'P 1'
#
loop_
_entity.id
_entity.type
_entity.pdbx_description
1 polymer ?
#
loop_
_entity_poly.entity_id
_entity_poly.type
_entity_poly.pdbx_seq_one_letter_code
_entity_poly.pdbx_strand_id
1 'polypeptide(L)'
;GIGVQASGSNTVEISDPVFVPEHHVIYDDLLFGQDRDWAEGTPGTRLHGNGHYLGVYGGFYHLCFAAIFAGAAQAAVDELRELGKRTPALFSPPGVLMRDDGDVQRALGRAAAKADAAHAIMSAGARASDALLDRWARTHEPITKAETMRLWALGRQAALLGCEAVQIAF
;
A
#
# COMPACT_ATOMS: atom_id res chain seq x y z
N GLY A 1 -15.03 9.79 -11.38
CA GLY A 1 -14.75 8.43 -10.92
C GLY A 1 -15.41 8.14 -9.58
N ILE A 2 -15.58 6.89 -9.27
CA ILE A 2 -16.04 6.44 -7.94
C ILE A 2 -14.83 6.48 -7.00
N GLY A 3 -14.91 7.21 -5.92
CA GLY A 3 -13.83 7.36 -4.94
C GLY A 3 -13.02 8.65 -5.11
N VAL A 4 -12.23 8.95 -4.11
CA VAL A 4 -11.37 10.15 -3.95
C VAL A 4 -12.05 11.51 -4.24
N GLN A 5 -13.37 11.57 -4.23
CA GLN A 5 -14.12 12.81 -4.49
C GLN A 5 -13.86 13.88 -3.40
N ALA A 6 -13.60 13.43 -2.18
CA ALA A 6 -13.29 14.30 -1.04
C ALA A 6 -11.81 14.67 -0.92
N SER A 7 -10.93 14.15 -1.79
CA SER A 7 -9.49 14.39 -1.70
C SER A 7 -9.05 15.76 -2.19
N GLY A 8 -9.94 16.54 -2.80
CA GLY A 8 -9.61 17.84 -3.38
C GLY A 8 -8.67 17.78 -4.58
N SER A 9 -8.62 16.62 -5.24
CA SER A 9 -7.78 16.42 -6.44
C SER A 9 -8.38 17.22 -7.61
N ASN A 10 -7.78 18.36 -7.90
CA ASN A 10 -8.20 19.27 -8.97
C ASN A 10 -7.16 19.31 -10.08
N THR A 11 -7.61 19.66 -11.29
CA THR A 11 -6.69 20.06 -12.36
C THR A 11 -6.17 21.46 -12.06
N VAL A 12 -4.86 21.63 -12.13
CA VAL A 12 -4.21 22.95 -12.05
C VAL A 12 -3.83 23.36 -13.46
N GLU A 13 -4.29 24.53 -13.87
CA GLU A 13 -3.92 25.12 -15.16
C GLU A 13 -3.12 26.41 -14.90
N ILE A 14 -1.98 26.52 -15.58
CA ILE A 14 -1.11 27.70 -15.51
C ILE A 14 -1.10 28.29 -16.92
N SER A 15 -1.84 29.38 -17.11
CA SER A 15 -2.04 30.01 -18.42
C SER A 15 -0.89 30.92 -18.84
N ASP A 16 -0.15 31.47 -17.88
CA ASP A 16 0.97 32.39 -18.11
C ASP A 16 2.26 31.88 -17.46
N PRO A 17 3.44 32.20 -17.98
CA PRO A 17 4.70 31.87 -17.36
C PRO A 17 4.78 32.41 -15.92
N VAL A 18 5.06 31.51 -14.97
CA VAL A 18 5.21 31.84 -13.54
C VAL A 18 6.67 31.59 -13.15
N PHE A 19 7.28 32.58 -12.50
CA PHE A 19 8.61 32.37 -11.90
C PHE A 19 8.50 31.49 -10.68
N VAL A 20 9.20 30.35 -10.70
CA VAL A 20 9.32 29.44 -9.55
C VAL A 20 10.75 29.50 -9.04
N PRO A 21 10.99 29.98 -7.81
CA PRO A 21 12.34 29.94 -7.20
C PRO A 21 12.87 28.51 -7.14
N GLU A 22 14.18 28.33 -7.34
CA GLU A 22 14.83 27.02 -7.40
C GLU A 22 14.51 26.14 -6.18
N HIS A 23 14.45 26.72 -5.01
CA HIS A 23 14.14 25.99 -3.76
C HIS A 23 12.67 25.49 -3.65
N HIS A 24 11.81 25.87 -4.59
CA HIS A 24 10.44 25.35 -4.74
C HIS A 24 10.34 24.30 -5.85
N VAL A 25 11.42 24.00 -6.55
CA VAL A 25 11.45 23.01 -7.63
C VAL A 25 11.89 21.67 -7.08
N ILE A 26 11.08 20.64 -7.30
CA ILE A 26 11.45 19.24 -7.03
C ILE A 26 11.76 18.61 -8.38
N TYR A 27 12.99 18.15 -8.57
CA TYR A 27 13.39 17.45 -9.77
C TYR A 27 12.96 15.98 -9.72
N ASP A 28 12.64 15.39 -10.87
CA ASP A 28 12.12 14.01 -10.96
C ASP A 28 13.03 12.96 -10.32
N ASP A 29 14.35 13.17 -10.37
CA ASP A 29 15.34 12.32 -9.73
C ASP A 29 15.19 12.26 -8.20
N LEU A 30 14.65 13.33 -7.57
CA LEU A 30 14.33 13.34 -6.13
C LEU A 30 13.15 12.48 -5.76
N LEU A 31 12.16 12.38 -6.65
CA LEU A 31 10.93 11.60 -6.39
C LEU A 31 11.14 10.13 -6.69
N PHE A 32 11.86 9.80 -7.75
CA PHE A 32 12.00 8.42 -8.22
C PHE A 32 13.37 7.81 -7.95
N GLY A 33 14.35 8.60 -7.52
CA GLY A 33 15.61 8.17 -6.92
C GLY A 33 16.52 7.28 -7.77
N GLN A 34 16.36 7.31 -9.10
CA GLN A 34 16.92 6.27 -9.95
C GLN A 34 18.39 6.50 -10.35
N ASP A 35 18.83 7.77 -10.37
CA ASP A 35 20.15 8.14 -10.87
C ASP A 35 20.94 9.03 -9.88
N ARG A 36 20.48 9.12 -8.63
CA ARG A 36 21.14 9.93 -7.61
C ARG A 36 22.21 9.15 -6.88
N ASP A 37 23.36 9.73 -6.72
CA ASP A 37 24.38 9.22 -5.79
C ASP A 37 23.92 9.47 -4.34
N TRP A 38 23.37 8.44 -3.73
CA TRP A 38 22.91 8.45 -2.34
C TRP A 38 24.04 8.28 -1.33
N ALA A 39 25.28 8.07 -1.76
CA ALA A 39 26.41 7.77 -0.88
C ALA A 39 26.63 8.88 0.16
N GLU A 40 26.49 10.15 -0.22
CA GLU A 40 26.65 11.30 0.68
C GLU A 40 25.43 11.54 1.59
N GLY A 41 24.30 10.88 1.33
CA GLY A 41 23.06 11.08 2.06
C GLY A 41 22.42 12.45 1.81
N THR A 42 21.54 12.83 2.74
CA THR A 42 20.82 14.11 2.75
C THR A 42 21.16 14.92 4.00
N PRO A 43 20.81 16.22 4.06
CA PRO A 43 20.90 16.97 5.33
C PRO A 43 20.16 16.27 6.47
N GLY A 44 19.01 15.64 6.20
CA GLY A 44 18.22 14.90 7.20
C GLY A 44 18.97 13.66 7.73
N THR A 45 19.61 12.87 6.86
CA THR A 45 20.37 11.71 7.31
C THR A 45 21.58 12.11 8.14
N ARG A 46 22.25 13.21 7.79
CA ARG A 46 23.38 13.73 8.58
C ARG A 46 22.95 14.26 9.95
N LEU A 47 21.80 14.93 10.01
CA LEU A 47 21.28 15.51 11.25
C LEU A 47 20.76 14.43 12.21
N HIS A 48 20.07 13.43 11.70
CA HIS A 48 19.35 12.44 12.50
C HIS A 48 20.05 11.07 12.58
N GLY A 49 21.10 10.84 11.80
CA GLY A 49 21.78 9.54 11.74
C GLY A 49 20.86 8.38 11.30
N ASN A 50 19.81 8.68 10.53
CA ASN A 50 18.76 7.73 10.22
C ASN A 50 18.51 7.65 8.71
N GLY A 51 18.57 6.45 8.14
CA GLY A 51 18.37 6.17 6.72
C GLY A 51 16.97 6.53 6.20
N HIS A 52 15.96 6.62 7.03
CA HIS A 52 14.61 7.06 6.63
C HIS A 52 14.58 8.50 6.06
N TYR A 53 15.55 9.32 6.40
CA TYR A 53 15.70 10.67 5.85
C TYR A 53 16.43 10.70 4.50
N LEU A 54 16.76 9.55 3.94
CA LEU A 54 17.39 9.47 2.62
C LEU A 54 16.48 9.94 1.48
N GLY A 55 15.17 9.83 1.67
CA GLY A 55 14.19 10.28 0.68
C GLY A 55 13.90 9.26 -0.43
N VAL A 56 14.23 7.98 -0.22
CA VAL A 56 13.86 6.88 -1.14
C VAL A 56 12.37 6.58 -0.98
N TYR A 57 11.58 7.39 -1.66
CA TYR A 57 10.13 7.45 -1.43
C TYR A 57 9.32 6.42 -2.21
N GLY A 58 9.72 6.10 -3.45
CA GLY A 58 8.90 5.36 -4.40
C GLY A 58 8.39 4.00 -3.91
N GLY A 59 9.27 3.18 -3.33
CA GLY A 59 8.88 1.85 -2.82
C GLY A 59 7.98 1.93 -1.58
N PHE A 60 8.34 2.77 -0.62
CA PHE A 60 7.62 2.95 0.64
C PHE A 60 6.19 3.50 0.44
N TYR A 61 6.03 4.45 -0.47
CA TYR A 61 4.73 5.05 -0.81
C TYR A 61 3.69 3.99 -1.21
N HIS A 62 4.06 3.03 -2.05
CA HIS A 62 3.16 1.97 -2.48
C HIS A 62 2.80 1.00 -1.34
N LEU A 63 3.70 0.79 -0.39
CA LEU A 63 3.40 0.01 0.82
C LEU A 63 2.41 0.72 1.74
N CYS A 64 2.49 2.05 1.88
CA CYS A 64 1.51 2.84 2.63
C CYS A 64 0.11 2.73 2.02
N PHE A 65 0.00 2.81 0.69
CA PHE A 65 -1.29 2.58 0.03
C PHE A 65 -1.79 1.14 0.20
N ALA A 66 -0.91 0.15 0.11
CA ALA A 66 -1.27 -1.24 0.32
C ALA A 66 -1.87 -1.49 1.71
N ALA A 67 -1.43 -0.76 2.73
CA ALA A 67 -1.98 -0.86 4.09
C ALA A 67 -3.47 -0.50 4.14
N ILE A 68 -3.91 0.50 3.37
CA ILE A 68 -5.32 0.88 3.28
C ILE A 68 -6.15 -0.26 2.69
N PHE A 69 -5.67 -0.89 1.60
CA PHE A 69 -6.37 -2.01 0.97
C PHE A 69 -6.39 -3.27 1.84
N ALA A 70 -5.30 -3.55 2.54
CA ALA A 70 -5.24 -4.67 3.49
C ALA A 70 -6.21 -4.45 4.67
N GLY A 71 -6.30 -3.24 5.21
CA GLY A 71 -7.25 -2.88 6.24
C GLY A 71 -8.70 -2.98 5.77
N ALA A 72 -9.01 -2.49 4.57
CA ALA A 72 -10.34 -2.61 3.97
C ALA A 72 -10.73 -4.07 3.74
N ALA A 73 -9.79 -4.92 3.31
CA ALA A 73 -10.02 -6.35 3.15
C ALA A 73 -10.37 -7.03 4.47
N GLN A 74 -9.63 -6.73 5.53
CA GLN A 74 -9.92 -7.26 6.86
C GLN A 74 -11.31 -6.81 7.35
N ALA A 75 -11.63 -5.53 7.20
CA ALA A 75 -12.94 -5.00 7.58
C ALA A 75 -14.09 -5.69 6.81
N ALA A 76 -13.92 -5.94 5.51
CA ALA A 76 -14.91 -6.65 4.69
C ALA A 76 -15.11 -8.11 5.16
N VAL A 77 -14.04 -8.81 5.50
CA VAL A 77 -14.10 -10.17 6.06
C VAL A 77 -14.82 -10.19 7.39
N ASP A 78 -14.54 -9.24 8.28
CA ASP A 78 -15.18 -9.15 9.58
C ASP A 78 -16.66 -8.81 9.46
N GLU A 79 -17.02 -7.89 8.57
CA GLU A 79 -18.43 -7.54 8.29
C GLU A 79 -19.20 -8.74 7.71
N LEU A 80 -18.64 -9.45 6.73
CA LEU A 80 -19.27 -10.65 6.17
C LEU A 80 -19.50 -11.72 7.26
N ARG A 81 -18.53 -11.89 8.16
CA ARG A 81 -18.62 -12.81 9.30
C ARG A 81 -19.75 -12.43 10.27
N GLU A 82 -19.88 -11.14 10.58
CA GLU A 82 -20.95 -10.63 11.45
C GLU A 82 -22.33 -10.69 10.80
N LEU A 83 -22.43 -10.34 9.52
CA LEU A 83 -23.67 -10.48 8.74
C LEU A 83 -24.10 -11.95 8.69
N GLY A 84 -23.19 -12.86 8.49
CA GLY A 84 -23.46 -14.31 8.44
C GLY A 84 -24.15 -14.86 9.68
N LYS A 85 -23.91 -14.26 10.83
CA LYS A 85 -24.52 -14.71 12.11
C LYS A 85 -26.03 -14.41 12.25
N ARG A 86 -26.55 -13.44 11.50
CA ARG A 86 -27.90 -12.90 11.68
C ARG A 86 -28.75 -12.86 10.41
N THR A 87 -28.12 -13.02 9.25
CA THR A 87 -28.80 -12.91 7.95
C THR A 87 -29.19 -14.29 7.43
N PRO A 88 -30.46 -14.53 7.04
CA PRO A 88 -30.85 -15.75 6.35
C PRO A 88 -30.10 -15.94 5.04
N ALA A 89 -29.73 -17.17 4.73
CA ALA A 89 -29.07 -17.48 3.45
C ALA A 89 -30.10 -17.37 2.30
N LEU A 90 -29.72 -16.65 1.26
CA LEU A 90 -30.51 -16.56 0.05
C LEU A 90 -30.46 -17.91 -0.69
N PHE A 91 -31.59 -18.40 -1.21
CA PHE A 91 -31.71 -19.70 -1.92
C PHE A 91 -31.45 -20.96 -1.09
N SER A 92 -31.36 -20.85 0.25
CA SER A 92 -31.29 -21.97 1.18
C SER A 92 -32.65 -22.24 1.80
N PRO A 93 -32.89 -23.45 2.40
CA PRO A 93 -34.12 -23.74 3.13
C PRO A 93 -34.38 -22.71 4.24
N PRO A 94 -35.66 -22.48 4.59
CA PRO A 94 -36.02 -21.58 5.68
C PRO A 94 -35.30 -21.92 6.98
N GLY A 95 -34.73 -20.89 7.64
CA GLY A 95 -34.03 -21.07 8.92
C GLY A 95 -32.52 -21.27 8.78
N VAL A 96 -32.00 -21.47 7.58
CA VAL A 96 -30.53 -21.52 7.34
C VAL A 96 -29.97 -20.10 7.36
N LEU A 97 -28.96 -19.86 8.18
CA LEU A 97 -28.22 -18.60 8.20
C LEU A 97 -27.05 -18.61 7.19
N MET A 98 -26.62 -17.43 6.74
CA MET A 98 -25.48 -17.31 5.81
C MET A 98 -24.23 -18.02 6.34
N ARG A 99 -23.98 -18.01 7.64
CA ARG A 99 -22.82 -18.69 8.26
C ARG A 99 -22.85 -20.22 8.05
N ASP A 100 -24.04 -20.82 7.87
CA ASP A 100 -24.25 -22.26 7.73
C ASP A 100 -24.36 -22.67 6.26
N ASP A 101 -24.35 -21.70 5.33
CA ASP A 101 -24.38 -21.91 3.88
C ASP A 101 -22.98 -22.20 3.34
N GLY A 102 -22.82 -23.28 2.58
CA GLY A 102 -21.54 -23.75 2.09
C GLY A 102 -20.89 -22.81 1.07
N ASP A 103 -21.66 -22.05 0.27
CA ASP A 103 -21.13 -21.09 -0.68
C ASP A 103 -20.60 -19.85 0.03
N VAL A 104 -21.32 -19.36 1.04
CA VAL A 104 -20.88 -18.25 1.89
C VAL A 104 -19.63 -18.63 2.68
N GLN A 105 -19.54 -19.84 3.22
CA GLN A 105 -18.34 -20.32 3.92
C GLN A 105 -17.11 -20.37 3.00
N ARG A 106 -17.30 -20.84 1.75
CA ARG A 106 -16.21 -20.83 0.75
C ARG A 106 -15.79 -19.42 0.38
N ALA A 107 -16.75 -18.52 0.18
CA ALA A 107 -16.46 -17.11 -0.11
C ALA A 107 -15.69 -16.45 1.05
N LEU A 108 -16.17 -16.63 2.29
CA LEU A 108 -15.51 -16.12 3.48
C LEU A 108 -14.09 -16.66 3.63
N GLY A 109 -13.88 -17.96 3.43
CA GLY A 109 -12.53 -18.56 3.51
C GLY A 109 -11.58 -18.00 2.46
N ARG A 110 -12.06 -17.80 1.21
CA ARG A 110 -11.27 -17.20 0.14
C ARG A 110 -10.95 -15.73 0.40
N ALA A 111 -11.91 -14.95 0.88
CA ALA A 111 -11.71 -13.54 1.21
C ALA A 111 -10.71 -13.40 2.36
N ALA A 112 -10.85 -14.19 3.42
CA ALA A 112 -9.94 -14.19 4.57
C ALA A 112 -8.51 -14.55 4.15
N ALA A 113 -8.32 -15.62 3.37
CA ALA A 113 -6.98 -16.01 2.89
C ALA A 113 -6.30 -14.90 2.05
N LYS A 114 -7.07 -14.15 1.24
CA LYS A 114 -6.54 -13.02 0.47
C LYS A 114 -6.21 -11.82 1.35
N ALA A 115 -7.03 -11.51 2.34
CA ALA A 115 -6.79 -10.45 3.31
C ALA A 115 -5.51 -10.74 4.13
N ASP A 116 -5.34 -11.96 4.62
CA ASP A 116 -4.15 -12.41 5.34
C ASP A 116 -2.90 -12.33 4.47
N ALA A 117 -2.99 -12.77 3.21
CA ALA A 117 -1.89 -12.68 2.25
C ALA A 117 -1.52 -11.22 1.94
N ALA A 118 -2.50 -10.32 1.75
CA ALA A 118 -2.26 -8.90 1.54
C ALA A 118 -1.50 -8.29 2.72
N HIS A 119 -1.93 -8.58 3.94
CA HIS A 119 -1.29 -8.11 5.16
C HIS A 119 0.12 -8.66 5.32
N ALA A 120 0.34 -9.95 5.06
CA ALA A 120 1.65 -10.57 5.13
C ALA A 120 2.65 -9.97 4.13
N ILE A 121 2.22 -9.75 2.87
CA ILE A 121 3.06 -9.15 1.82
C ILE A 121 3.40 -7.70 2.19
N MET A 122 2.41 -6.90 2.61
CA MET A 122 2.63 -5.52 3.04
C MET A 122 3.66 -5.45 4.19
N SER A 123 3.48 -6.30 5.22
CA SER A 123 4.39 -6.35 6.36
C SER A 123 5.80 -6.82 5.98
N ALA A 124 5.92 -7.77 5.07
CA ALA A 124 7.22 -8.20 4.53
C ALA A 124 7.89 -7.08 3.73
N GLY A 125 7.12 -6.33 2.95
CA GLY A 125 7.60 -5.16 2.20
C GLY A 125 8.12 -4.06 3.13
N ALA A 126 7.40 -3.75 4.21
CA ALA A 126 7.83 -2.77 5.21
C ALA A 126 9.17 -3.17 5.85
N ARG A 127 9.30 -4.43 6.31
CA ARG A 127 10.58 -4.93 6.86
C ARG A 127 11.71 -4.91 5.83
N ALA A 128 11.42 -5.21 4.56
CA ALA A 128 12.41 -5.12 3.49
C ALA A 128 12.85 -3.67 3.25
N SER A 129 11.94 -2.70 3.30
CA SER A 129 12.26 -1.28 3.20
C SER A 129 13.16 -0.83 4.36
N ASP A 130 12.82 -1.19 5.59
CA ASP A 130 13.64 -0.87 6.77
C ASP A 130 15.05 -1.46 6.64
N ALA A 131 15.16 -2.72 6.22
CA ALA A 131 16.45 -3.39 6.04
C ALA A 131 17.34 -2.71 4.97
N LEU A 132 16.75 -2.17 3.90
CA LEU A 132 17.49 -1.41 2.89
C LEU A 132 18.03 -0.08 3.47
N LEU A 133 17.20 0.63 4.21
CA LEU A 133 17.56 1.90 4.85
C LEU A 133 18.61 1.70 5.95
N ASP A 134 18.48 0.65 6.73
CA ASP A 134 19.50 0.25 7.73
C ASP A 134 20.82 -0.17 7.09
N ARG A 135 20.78 -0.92 5.98
CA ARG A 135 21.99 -1.24 5.21
C ARG A 135 22.66 0.03 4.76
N TRP A 136 21.92 0.93 4.11
CA TRP A 136 22.48 2.20 3.67
C TRP A 136 23.09 3.01 4.81
N ALA A 137 22.42 3.09 5.96
CA ALA A 137 22.92 3.83 7.13
C ALA A 137 24.28 3.29 7.66
N ARG A 138 24.52 1.98 7.48
CA ARG A 138 25.80 1.33 7.92
C ARG A 138 26.88 1.37 6.87
N THR A 139 26.55 1.21 5.58
CA THR A 139 27.51 0.95 4.51
C THR A 139 27.62 2.05 3.49
N HIS A 140 26.65 2.95 3.44
CA HIS A 140 26.47 3.94 2.38
C HIS A 140 26.34 3.34 0.97
N GLU A 141 26.07 2.03 0.87
CA GLU A 141 25.81 1.38 -0.42
C GLU A 141 24.47 1.88 -1.00
N PRO A 142 24.42 2.25 -2.28
CA PRO A 142 23.23 2.73 -2.93
C PRO A 142 22.09 1.70 -2.87
N ILE A 143 20.85 2.19 -2.68
CA ILE A 143 19.66 1.39 -2.88
C ILE A 143 19.41 1.32 -4.39
N THR A 144 19.43 0.10 -4.92
CA THR A 144 19.34 -0.13 -6.37
C THR A 144 17.90 0.06 -6.88
N LYS A 145 17.79 0.38 -8.16
CA LYS A 145 16.48 0.42 -8.84
C LYS A 145 15.71 -0.90 -8.71
N ALA A 146 16.41 -2.03 -8.80
CA ALA A 146 15.79 -3.35 -8.67
C ALA A 146 15.16 -3.53 -7.28
N GLU A 147 15.82 -3.09 -6.22
CA GLU A 147 15.30 -3.14 -4.85
C GLU A 147 14.07 -2.25 -4.69
N THR A 148 14.11 -1.03 -5.21
CA THR A 148 12.96 -0.11 -5.21
C THR A 148 11.79 -0.69 -5.98
N MET A 149 12.01 -1.25 -7.18
CA MET A 149 10.98 -1.87 -7.98
C MET A 149 10.38 -3.12 -7.31
N ARG A 150 11.17 -3.86 -6.55
CA ARG A 150 10.67 -4.97 -5.75
C ARG A 150 9.69 -4.52 -4.67
N LEU A 151 9.99 -3.43 -3.96
CA LEU A 151 9.07 -2.85 -2.97
C LEU A 151 7.76 -2.39 -3.63
N TRP A 152 7.85 -1.79 -4.81
CA TRP A 152 6.69 -1.42 -5.62
C TRP A 152 5.81 -2.62 -5.96
N ALA A 153 6.44 -3.70 -6.43
CA ALA A 153 5.73 -4.93 -6.78
C ALA A 153 5.02 -5.54 -5.58
N LEU A 154 5.67 -5.56 -4.39
CA LEU A 154 5.05 -6.04 -3.16
C LEU A 154 3.83 -5.19 -2.76
N GLY A 155 3.95 -3.87 -2.76
CA GLY A 155 2.84 -2.97 -2.45
C GLY A 155 1.68 -3.15 -3.43
N ARG A 156 1.96 -3.21 -4.73
CA ARG A 156 0.94 -3.46 -5.75
C ARG A 156 0.24 -4.81 -5.55
N GLN A 157 0.99 -5.88 -5.29
CA GLN A 157 0.41 -7.20 -5.10
C GLN A 157 -0.47 -7.27 -3.86
N ALA A 158 -0.05 -6.66 -2.75
CA ALA A 158 -0.86 -6.57 -1.54
C ALA A 158 -2.17 -5.80 -1.79
N ALA A 159 -2.12 -4.68 -2.50
CA ALA A 159 -3.31 -3.91 -2.86
C ALA A 159 -4.28 -4.71 -3.73
N LEU A 160 -3.79 -5.45 -4.74
CA LEU A 160 -4.63 -6.30 -5.60
C LEU A 160 -5.34 -7.39 -4.79
N LEU A 161 -4.62 -8.09 -3.92
CA LEU A 161 -5.22 -9.11 -3.05
C LEU A 161 -6.25 -8.52 -2.10
N GLY A 162 -6.00 -7.32 -1.58
CA GLY A 162 -6.96 -6.60 -0.75
C GLY A 162 -8.24 -6.27 -1.52
N CYS A 163 -8.15 -5.74 -2.74
CA CYS A 163 -9.30 -5.49 -3.60
C CYS A 163 -10.10 -6.76 -3.91
N GLU A 164 -9.40 -7.86 -4.26
CA GLU A 164 -10.04 -9.13 -4.55
C GLU A 164 -10.75 -9.71 -3.32
N ALA A 165 -10.20 -9.55 -2.12
CA ALA A 165 -10.85 -9.96 -0.88
C ALA A 165 -12.17 -9.22 -0.66
N VAL A 166 -12.18 -7.90 -0.85
CA VAL A 166 -13.40 -7.07 -0.77
C VAL A 166 -14.42 -7.51 -1.79
N GLN A 167 -14.02 -7.71 -3.07
CA GLN A 167 -14.94 -8.15 -4.13
C GLN A 167 -15.56 -9.53 -3.89
N ILE A 168 -14.87 -10.41 -3.17
CA ILE A 168 -15.41 -11.73 -2.79
C ILE A 168 -16.41 -11.60 -1.64
N ALA A 169 -16.19 -10.64 -0.74
CA ALA A 169 -17.03 -10.43 0.44
C ALA A 169 -18.37 -9.75 0.12
N PHE A 170 -18.44 -9.02 -0.99
CA PHE A 170 -19.63 -8.28 -1.47
C PHE A 170 -20.04 -8.67 -2.88
#